data_321f77703935a11e26bac9dac6b96ccc
#
_entry.id   321f77703935a11e26bac9dac6b96ccc
#
_cell.length_a   1.000
_cell.length_b   1.000
_cell.length_c   1.000
_cell.angle_alpha   90.00
_cell.angle_beta   90.00
_cell.angle_gamma   90.00
#
_symmetry.space_group_name_H-M   'P 1'
#
loop_
_entity.id
_entity.type
_entity.pdbx_description
1 polymer ?
#
loop_
_entity_poly.entity_id
_entity_poly.type
_entity_poly.pdbx_seq_one_letter_code
_entity_poly.pdbx_strand_id
1 'polypeptide(L)'
;MKKMSIISVVLILCLLLQVPIVPALADQENALAITSGCHSLRGEKPLGGSQQKVETAKAVILYELNTQTLLYSYNPDMQINPTGLVKLLTALVALETVSLDEEVTVKRSVLDTVAIGSVSAGLKAGEVVTVRDLLLCIMVASANDAAAVLANYVGGTQTEFANMLNTKAQALGCTGSNFVNAHGLKAEGQYSTARDLAIITEAALQNEMFVEMFEAKNCVIPATNMSNERKLNTTNHMMSDAVIQTHVDARVTGGKPAAATNTDRSMICTAEVGSSRYLCVVISAAAEVSEDGLSITRWTIFEEVSFLLDFGFANFSVRQILDSQQALYQYAVTDGEHDVVLGPEKSISVVLPLDYEVEQLKFDNVVEASGLKTPIYKGDVLGTLQIYYGSICLGVCNLAAMHDVQRSGNQMNDIERVEPVVTQQKKFQWKTVLIWVAVSIGALAFCALAVFIGIRVVSNAQLRAQHRIRARNRRRNRT
;
A
#
# COMPACT_ATOMS: atom_id res chain seq x y z
N MET A 1 -24.15 -18.36 52.96
CA MET A 1 -23.14 -18.43 51.88
C MET A 1 -23.86 -18.13 50.56
N LYS A 2 -23.65 -16.92 49.98
CA LYS A 2 -24.27 -16.49 48.72
C LYS A 2 -23.68 -17.31 47.57
N LYS A 3 -24.54 -17.94 46.77
CA LYS A 3 -24.16 -18.64 45.53
C LYS A 3 -23.63 -17.61 44.54
N MET A 4 -22.29 -17.58 44.30
CA MET A 4 -21.71 -16.86 43.20
C MET A 4 -22.23 -17.48 41.87
N SER A 5 -22.72 -16.66 41.00
CA SER A 5 -23.18 -17.08 39.64
C SER A 5 -21.99 -17.55 38.82
N ILE A 6 -22.16 -18.64 38.06
CA ILE A 6 -21.17 -19.14 37.12
C ILE A 6 -20.65 -18.03 36.17
N ILE A 7 -21.50 -17.05 35.87
CA ILE A 7 -21.14 -15.86 35.06
C ILE A 7 -20.08 -15.00 35.76
N SER A 8 -20.14 -14.87 37.09
CA SER A 8 -19.14 -14.10 37.87
C SER A 8 -17.77 -14.78 37.89
N VAL A 9 -17.72 -16.11 37.87
CA VAL A 9 -16.46 -16.86 37.79
C VAL A 9 -15.83 -16.78 36.40
N VAL A 10 -16.63 -16.80 35.34
CA VAL A 10 -16.15 -16.63 33.95
C VAL A 10 -15.63 -15.21 33.74
N LEU A 11 -16.28 -14.18 34.28
CA LEU A 11 -15.81 -12.80 34.19
C LEU A 11 -14.48 -12.56 34.93
N ILE A 12 -14.29 -13.22 36.09
CA ILE A 12 -13.04 -13.13 36.85
C ILE A 12 -11.91 -13.89 36.11
N LEU A 13 -12.21 -15.02 35.45
CA LEU A 13 -11.24 -15.73 34.63
C LEU A 13 -10.83 -14.95 33.37
N CYS A 14 -11.75 -14.20 32.75
CA CYS A 14 -11.43 -13.30 31.62
C CYS A 14 -10.61 -12.07 32.05
N LEU A 15 -10.74 -11.62 33.31
CA LEU A 15 -9.94 -10.52 33.86
C LEU A 15 -8.53 -10.94 34.27
N LEU A 16 -8.28 -12.23 34.50
CA LEU A 16 -6.95 -12.77 34.82
C LEU A 16 -6.14 -13.18 33.56
N LEU A 17 -6.76 -13.22 32.40
CA LEU A 17 -6.11 -13.36 31.09
C LEU A 17 -5.88 -11.99 30.42
N GLN A 18 -5.47 -10.98 31.18
CA GLN A 18 -4.80 -9.82 30.62
C GLN A 18 -3.40 -10.28 30.17
N VAL A 19 -3.34 -10.92 29.00
CA VAL A 19 -2.16 -10.86 28.17
C VAL A 19 -1.88 -9.36 28.02
N PRO A 20 -0.67 -8.86 28.37
CA PRO A 20 -0.34 -7.49 28.03
C PRO A 20 -0.47 -7.38 26.51
N ILE A 21 -1.52 -6.74 26.05
CA ILE A 21 -1.53 -6.13 24.74
C ILE A 21 -0.42 -5.10 24.86
N VAL A 22 0.77 -5.47 24.43
CA VAL A 22 1.84 -4.51 24.16
C VAL A 22 1.18 -3.52 23.24
N PRO A 23 1.10 -2.23 23.57
CA PRO A 23 0.60 -1.24 22.66
C PRO A 23 1.61 -1.17 21.49
N ALA A 24 1.29 -1.82 20.39
CA ALA A 24 1.94 -1.61 19.10
C ALA A 24 1.46 -0.26 18.49
N LEU A 25 1.31 0.75 19.34
CA LEU A 25 0.82 2.09 19.00
C LEU A 25 1.65 3.15 19.71
N ALA A 26 2.97 3.01 19.63
CA ALA A 26 3.90 4.10 19.90
C ALA A 26 5.16 3.79 19.11
N ASP A 27 5.21 4.31 17.91
CA ASP A 27 6.34 4.69 17.09
C ASP A 27 5.98 4.67 15.59
N GLN A 28 4.88 5.32 15.23
CA GLN A 28 4.66 5.70 13.81
C GLN A 28 5.47 6.93 13.40
N GLU A 29 6.36 7.46 14.24
CA GLU A 29 7.28 8.53 13.85
C GLU A 29 8.65 8.04 13.38
N ASN A 30 8.97 6.76 13.46
CA ASN A 30 10.08 6.20 12.70
C ASN A 30 9.57 5.81 11.30
N ALA A 31 9.21 6.82 10.52
CA ALA A 31 8.97 6.67 9.10
C ALA A 31 10.12 5.82 8.52
N LEU A 32 9.76 4.70 7.91
CA LEU A 32 10.64 3.88 7.08
C LEU A 32 11.58 4.83 6.33
N ALA A 33 12.88 4.78 6.63
CA ALA A 33 13.84 5.63 5.94
C ALA A 33 13.90 5.14 4.50
N ILE A 34 13.13 5.83 3.66
CA ILE A 34 13.09 5.55 2.23
C ILE A 34 14.47 5.87 1.68
N THR A 35 15.09 4.87 1.12
CA THR A 35 16.42 4.96 0.54
C THR A 35 16.31 5.71 -0.79
N SER A 36 16.72 6.97 -0.82
CA SER A 36 16.80 7.72 -2.07
C SER A 36 17.89 7.13 -2.95
N GLY A 37 17.53 6.53 -4.08
CA GLY A 37 18.51 6.13 -5.08
C GLY A 37 18.28 4.84 -5.85
N CYS A 38 17.58 3.87 -5.32
CA CYS A 38 17.20 2.65 -6.04
C CYS A 38 15.70 2.67 -6.37
N HIS A 39 15.30 3.50 -7.33
CA HIS A 39 13.93 3.49 -7.84
C HIS A 39 13.73 2.32 -8.79
N SER A 40 13.26 1.20 -8.28
CA SER A 40 13.07 -0.02 -9.06
C SER A 40 12.02 0.10 -10.17
N LEU A 41 11.14 1.10 -10.13
CA LEU A 41 10.25 1.43 -11.26
C LEU A 41 11.01 1.95 -12.50
N ARG A 42 12.26 2.40 -12.38
CA ARG A 42 13.01 3.04 -13.48
C ARG A 42 13.97 2.11 -14.25
N GLY A 43 13.66 0.84 -14.34
CA GLY A 43 14.39 -0.09 -15.23
C GLY A 43 15.01 -1.31 -14.55
N GLU A 44 14.79 -1.53 -13.27
CA GLU A 44 15.35 -2.67 -12.56
C GLU A 44 14.52 -3.95 -12.76
N LYS A 45 15.16 -5.09 -12.51
CA LYS A 45 14.51 -6.39 -12.55
C LYS A 45 13.60 -6.54 -11.33
N PRO A 46 12.41 -7.11 -11.48
CA PRO A 46 11.53 -7.37 -10.34
C PRO A 46 12.12 -8.42 -9.40
N LEU A 47 11.97 -8.20 -8.09
CA LEU A 47 12.47 -9.11 -7.04
C LEU A 47 11.85 -10.51 -7.15
N GLY A 48 10.57 -10.61 -7.48
CA GLY A 48 9.83 -11.86 -7.65
C GLY A 48 9.93 -12.51 -9.04
N GLY A 49 10.72 -11.91 -9.93
CA GLY A 49 10.85 -12.40 -11.31
C GLY A 49 9.70 -11.94 -12.23
N SER A 50 9.81 -12.29 -13.52
CA SER A 50 8.86 -11.89 -14.56
C SER A 50 8.15 -13.08 -15.21
N GLN A 51 8.17 -14.26 -14.60
CA GLN A 51 7.82 -15.52 -15.28
C GLN A 51 6.37 -15.99 -15.12
N GLN A 52 5.60 -15.46 -14.19
CA GLN A 52 4.18 -15.82 -14.09
C GLN A 52 3.37 -14.93 -15.03
N LYS A 53 2.84 -15.54 -16.07
CA LYS A 53 1.96 -14.86 -17.02
C LYS A 53 0.62 -14.57 -16.33
N VAL A 54 0.24 -13.30 -16.24
CA VAL A 54 -1.15 -12.92 -16.02
C VAL A 54 -2.01 -13.47 -17.17
N GLU A 55 -3.25 -13.79 -16.90
CA GLU A 55 -4.08 -14.54 -17.85
C GLU A 55 -4.38 -13.76 -19.12
N THR A 56 -4.83 -12.52 -18.99
CA THR A 56 -5.34 -11.71 -20.10
C THR A 56 -4.74 -10.32 -20.19
N ALA A 57 -4.18 -9.76 -19.11
CA ALA A 57 -3.62 -8.41 -19.10
C ALA A 57 -2.42 -8.28 -20.05
N LYS A 58 -2.34 -7.13 -20.73
CA LYS A 58 -1.23 -6.83 -21.65
C LYS A 58 0.01 -6.32 -20.93
N ALA A 59 -0.17 -5.59 -19.85
CA ALA A 59 0.93 -5.08 -19.03
C ALA A 59 0.53 -5.00 -17.57
N VAL A 60 1.45 -5.36 -16.67
CA VAL A 60 1.21 -5.28 -15.23
C VAL A 60 2.46 -4.87 -14.47
N ILE A 61 2.23 -4.27 -13.29
CA ILE A 61 3.24 -3.98 -12.28
C ILE A 61 2.65 -4.28 -10.90
N LEU A 62 3.45 -4.91 -10.04
CA LEU A 62 3.25 -4.97 -8.60
C LEU A 62 4.48 -4.36 -7.91
N TYR A 63 4.26 -3.32 -7.12
CA TYR A 63 5.30 -2.49 -6.53
C TYR A 63 5.03 -2.27 -5.05
N GLU A 64 6.04 -2.44 -4.20
CA GLU A 64 5.96 -2.14 -2.77
C GLU A 64 6.32 -0.67 -2.54
N LEU A 65 5.34 0.10 -2.05
CA LEU A 65 5.42 1.56 -1.96
C LEU A 65 6.37 2.06 -0.86
N ASN A 66 6.42 1.37 0.29
CA ASN A 66 7.21 1.84 1.43
C ASN A 66 8.72 1.65 1.24
N THR A 67 9.11 0.56 0.57
CA THR A 67 10.51 0.23 0.26
C THR A 67 10.89 0.54 -1.18
N GLN A 68 9.94 1.04 -1.98
CA GLN A 68 10.13 1.38 -3.39
C GLN A 68 10.70 0.20 -4.21
N THR A 69 10.18 -1.01 -3.98
CA THR A 69 10.69 -2.23 -4.61
C THR A 69 9.71 -2.81 -5.61
N LEU A 70 10.18 -3.06 -6.84
CA LEU A 70 9.42 -3.74 -7.88
C LEU A 70 9.37 -5.24 -7.58
N LEU A 71 8.18 -5.79 -7.31
CA LEU A 71 8.00 -7.20 -6.99
C LEU A 71 7.72 -8.04 -8.22
N TYR A 72 6.91 -7.54 -9.15
CA TYR A 72 6.54 -8.24 -10.36
C TYR A 72 6.29 -7.26 -11.50
N SER A 73 6.66 -7.63 -12.71
CA SER A 73 6.30 -6.88 -13.92
C SER A 73 6.16 -7.81 -15.13
N TYR A 74 5.21 -7.46 -15.99
CA TYR A 74 5.02 -8.07 -17.30
C TYR A 74 4.74 -6.97 -18.32
N ASN A 75 5.53 -6.89 -19.39
CA ASN A 75 5.47 -5.85 -20.41
C ASN A 75 5.32 -4.41 -19.86
N PRO A 76 6.07 -4.00 -18.82
CA PRO A 76 5.82 -2.74 -18.11
C PRO A 76 5.96 -1.50 -19.00
N ASP A 77 6.72 -1.58 -20.07
CA ASP A 77 7.03 -0.48 -21.01
C ASP A 77 6.23 -0.56 -22.32
N MET A 78 5.28 -1.48 -22.41
CA MET A 78 4.40 -1.58 -23.56
C MET A 78 3.49 -0.36 -23.65
N GLN A 79 3.53 0.37 -24.78
CA GLN A 79 2.66 1.50 -25.04
C GLN A 79 1.23 1.04 -25.32
N ILE A 80 0.28 1.50 -24.56
CA ILE A 80 -1.15 1.22 -24.65
C ILE A 80 -1.96 2.47 -24.33
N ASN A 81 -3.22 2.48 -24.74
CA ASN A 81 -4.11 3.59 -24.40
C ASN A 81 -4.38 3.59 -22.87
N PRO A 82 -4.02 4.66 -22.13
CA PRO A 82 -4.24 4.75 -20.68
C PRO A 82 -5.71 4.84 -20.29
N THR A 83 -6.59 5.12 -21.20
CA THR A 83 -8.03 5.31 -20.96
C THR A 83 -8.28 6.29 -19.79
N GLY A 84 -9.27 6.04 -18.95
CA GLY A 84 -9.58 6.88 -17.79
C GLY A 84 -8.50 6.96 -16.71
N LEU A 85 -7.39 6.19 -16.81
CA LEU A 85 -6.28 6.27 -15.85
C LEU A 85 -5.50 7.60 -15.97
N VAL A 86 -5.59 8.32 -17.10
CA VAL A 86 -5.04 9.68 -17.23
C VAL A 86 -5.59 10.62 -16.16
N LYS A 87 -6.77 10.36 -15.62
CA LYS A 87 -7.40 11.15 -14.56
C LYS A 87 -6.57 11.21 -13.26
N LEU A 88 -5.69 10.23 -13.03
CA LEU A 88 -4.74 10.27 -11.92
C LEU A 88 -3.75 11.45 -12.09
N LEU A 89 -3.19 11.58 -13.29
CA LEU A 89 -2.31 12.71 -13.62
C LEU A 89 -3.08 14.03 -13.69
N THR A 90 -4.31 14.01 -14.19
CA THR A 90 -5.20 15.18 -14.20
C THR A 90 -5.45 15.71 -12.80
N ALA A 91 -5.73 14.82 -11.84
CA ALA A 91 -5.92 15.20 -10.46
C ALA A 91 -4.63 15.73 -9.83
N LEU A 92 -3.49 15.06 -10.05
CA LEU A 92 -2.20 15.51 -9.53
C LEU A 92 -1.85 16.93 -10.02
N VAL A 93 -1.95 17.18 -11.34
CA VAL A 93 -1.63 18.50 -11.91
C VAL A 93 -2.56 19.57 -11.36
N ALA A 94 -3.86 19.30 -11.22
CA ALA A 94 -4.80 20.26 -10.66
C ALA A 94 -4.50 20.58 -9.18
N LEU A 95 -4.22 19.55 -8.37
CA LEU A 95 -3.88 19.70 -6.95
C LEU A 95 -2.59 20.52 -6.72
N GLU A 96 -1.66 20.48 -7.68
CA GLU A 96 -0.42 21.27 -7.62
C GLU A 96 -0.57 22.69 -8.15
N THR A 97 -1.67 22.99 -8.87
CA THR A 97 -1.78 24.24 -9.64
C THR A 97 -2.80 25.22 -9.06
N VAL A 98 -3.92 24.74 -8.53
CA VAL A 98 -5.05 25.57 -8.09
C VAL A 98 -5.55 25.18 -6.70
N SER A 99 -6.21 26.13 -6.02
CA SER A 99 -6.80 25.84 -4.71
C SER A 99 -8.10 25.04 -4.84
N LEU A 100 -8.33 24.14 -3.88
CA LEU A 100 -9.51 23.29 -3.85
C LEU A 100 -10.83 24.05 -3.70
N ASP A 101 -10.78 25.24 -3.05
CA ASP A 101 -11.94 26.04 -2.73
C ASP A 101 -12.29 27.06 -3.84
N GLU A 102 -11.50 27.09 -4.93
CA GLU A 102 -11.78 27.95 -6.07
C GLU A 102 -13.08 27.53 -6.76
N GLU A 103 -13.92 28.52 -7.08
CA GLU A 103 -15.18 28.31 -7.78
C GLU A 103 -14.99 28.30 -9.32
N VAL A 104 -15.57 27.31 -9.96
CA VAL A 104 -15.50 27.10 -11.40
C VAL A 104 -16.88 27.19 -12.01
N THR A 105 -17.09 28.14 -12.94
CA THR A 105 -18.33 28.20 -13.73
C THR A 105 -18.21 27.29 -14.95
N VAL A 106 -19.11 26.33 -15.06
CA VAL A 106 -19.18 25.35 -16.15
C VAL A 106 -19.59 26.02 -17.46
N LYS A 107 -18.73 25.97 -18.47
CA LYS A 107 -18.99 26.55 -19.80
C LYS A 107 -19.69 25.54 -20.70
N ARG A 108 -20.72 25.97 -21.45
CA ARG A 108 -21.41 25.15 -22.44
C ARG A 108 -20.42 24.58 -23.49
N SER A 109 -19.54 25.45 -24.02
CA SER A 109 -18.55 25.06 -25.04
C SER A 109 -17.60 23.96 -24.59
N VAL A 110 -17.36 23.79 -23.26
CA VAL A 110 -16.55 22.72 -22.72
C VAL A 110 -17.34 21.42 -22.64
N LEU A 111 -18.59 21.48 -22.17
CA LEU A 111 -19.45 20.29 -22.11
C LEU A 111 -19.69 19.69 -23.49
N ASP A 112 -19.80 20.54 -24.53
CA ASP A 112 -20.03 20.12 -25.93
C ASP A 112 -18.81 19.37 -26.52
N THR A 113 -17.63 19.42 -25.89
CA THR A 113 -16.44 18.63 -26.28
C THR A 113 -16.44 17.21 -25.77
N VAL A 114 -17.26 16.90 -24.77
CA VAL A 114 -17.30 15.58 -24.14
C VAL A 114 -18.27 14.66 -24.91
N ALA A 115 -17.82 13.45 -25.20
CA ALA A 115 -18.61 12.49 -25.95
C ALA A 115 -19.94 12.17 -25.24
N ILE A 116 -21.04 12.25 -25.97
CA ILE A 116 -22.39 11.92 -25.52
C ILE A 116 -22.41 10.44 -25.05
N GLY A 117 -23.02 10.18 -23.91
CA GLY A 117 -23.13 8.81 -23.34
C GLY A 117 -21.87 8.35 -22.62
N SER A 118 -20.80 9.15 -22.57
CA SER A 118 -19.66 8.85 -21.70
C SER A 118 -19.99 9.13 -20.22
N VAL A 119 -19.20 8.56 -19.30
CA VAL A 119 -19.39 8.75 -17.86
C VAL A 119 -19.35 10.23 -17.49
N SER A 120 -20.38 10.70 -16.80
CA SER A 120 -20.63 12.13 -16.50
C SER A 120 -21.15 12.31 -15.08
N ALA A 121 -20.77 13.38 -14.41
CA ALA A 121 -21.39 13.85 -13.16
C ALA A 121 -22.70 14.63 -13.39
N GLY A 122 -23.09 14.86 -14.65
CA GLY A 122 -24.29 15.60 -15.04
C GLY A 122 -24.15 17.09 -14.78
N LEU A 123 -22.98 17.67 -15.01
CA LEU A 123 -22.73 19.10 -14.88
C LEU A 123 -23.53 19.89 -15.92
N LYS A 124 -24.03 21.05 -15.53
CA LYS A 124 -24.86 21.93 -16.37
C LYS A 124 -24.13 23.22 -16.74
N ALA A 125 -24.36 23.71 -17.94
CA ALA A 125 -23.81 25.02 -18.36
C ALA A 125 -24.31 26.13 -17.43
N GLY A 126 -23.40 26.93 -16.89
CA GLY A 126 -23.69 27.98 -15.89
C GLY A 126 -23.72 27.47 -14.44
N GLU A 127 -23.51 26.18 -14.22
CA GLU A 127 -23.35 25.64 -12.87
C GLU A 127 -22.02 26.12 -12.27
N VAL A 128 -22.05 26.47 -10.97
CA VAL A 128 -20.87 26.85 -10.19
C VAL A 128 -20.54 25.73 -9.23
N VAL A 129 -19.35 25.20 -9.34
CA VAL A 129 -18.83 24.09 -8.53
C VAL A 129 -17.42 24.42 -8.07
N THR A 130 -16.95 23.81 -6.98
CA THR A 130 -15.56 24.00 -6.55
C THR A 130 -14.59 23.06 -7.29
N VAL A 131 -13.30 23.39 -7.29
CA VAL A 131 -12.24 22.48 -7.78
C VAL A 131 -12.28 21.15 -7.04
N ARG A 132 -12.53 21.17 -5.71
CA ARG A 132 -12.73 19.97 -4.88
C ARG A 132 -13.85 19.09 -5.42
N ASP A 133 -15.01 19.67 -5.74
CA ASP A 133 -16.16 18.92 -6.25
C ASP A 133 -15.86 18.28 -7.61
N LEU A 134 -15.16 19.01 -8.49
CA LEU A 134 -14.72 18.48 -9.78
C LEU A 134 -13.77 17.29 -9.59
N LEU A 135 -12.77 17.41 -8.70
CA LEU A 135 -11.83 16.34 -8.41
C LEU A 135 -12.53 15.10 -7.82
N LEU A 136 -13.48 15.27 -6.90
CA LEU A 136 -14.29 14.18 -6.37
C LEU A 136 -15.11 13.49 -7.47
N CYS A 137 -15.74 14.26 -8.38
CA CYS A 137 -16.42 13.71 -9.55
C CYS A 137 -15.48 12.90 -10.47
N ILE A 138 -14.23 13.37 -10.64
CA ILE A 138 -13.20 12.72 -11.45
C ILE A 138 -12.71 11.42 -10.79
N MET A 139 -12.35 11.50 -9.52
CA MET A 139 -11.70 10.39 -8.84
C MET A 139 -12.68 9.30 -8.44
N VAL A 140 -13.83 9.65 -7.86
CA VAL A 140 -14.83 8.70 -7.36
C VAL A 140 -15.70 8.18 -8.51
N ALA A 141 -16.38 9.06 -9.25
CA ALA A 141 -17.31 8.67 -10.29
C ALA A 141 -16.69 8.53 -11.69
N SER A 142 -15.42 8.87 -11.87
CA SER A 142 -14.73 8.83 -13.16
C SER A 142 -15.34 9.76 -14.23
N ALA A 143 -15.95 10.87 -13.82
CA ALA A 143 -16.69 11.79 -14.67
C ALA A 143 -15.80 12.49 -15.71
N ASN A 144 -16.18 12.39 -17.00
CA ASN A 144 -15.42 13.01 -18.11
C ASN A 144 -15.75 14.50 -18.27
N ASP A 145 -17.00 14.91 -18.02
CA ASP A 145 -17.41 16.30 -18.00
C ASP A 145 -16.67 17.10 -16.93
N ALA A 146 -16.54 16.56 -15.73
CA ALA A 146 -15.76 17.18 -14.66
C ALA A 146 -14.28 17.34 -15.05
N ALA A 147 -13.68 16.30 -15.66
CA ALA A 147 -12.29 16.36 -16.12
C ALA A 147 -12.08 17.42 -17.22
N ALA A 148 -13.02 17.53 -18.17
CA ALA A 148 -12.97 18.54 -19.20
C ALA A 148 -13.13 19.97 -18.63
N VAL A 149 -14.06 20.15 -17.68
CA VAL A 149 -14.28 21.45 -17.01
C VAL A 149 -13.04 21.86 -16.21
N LEU A 150 -12.48 20.96 -15.43
CA LEU A 150 -11.27 21.19 -14.64
C LEU A 150 -10.08 21.55 -15.56
N ALA A 151 -9.87 20.79 -16.64
CA ALA A 151 -8.80 21.02 -17.61
C ALA A 151 -8.93 22.40 -18.27
N ASN A 152 -10.15 22.81 -18.65
CA ASN A 152 -10.37 24.14 -19.20
C ASN A 152 -10.16 25.25 -18.17
N TYR A 153 -10.48 25.01 -16.90
CA TYR A 153 -10.26 25.98 -15.85
C TYR A 153 -8.75 26.19 -15.56
N VAL A 154 -8.03 25.10 -15.34
CA VAL A 154 -6.61 25.11 -14.96
C VAL A 154 -5.71 25.51 -16.13
N GLY A 155 -5.93 24.94 -17.31
CA GLY A 155 -5.09 25.18 -18.50
C GLY A 155 -5.60 26.31 -19.41
N GLY A 156 -6.78 26.87 -19.14
CA GLY A 156 -7.43 27.83 -20.07
C GLY A 156 -8.05 27.14 -21.29
N THR A 157 -7.37 26.16 -21.86
CA THR A 157 -7.86 25.27 -22.96
C THR A 157 -7.54 23.83 -22.68
N GLN A 158 -8.23 22.90 -23.37
CA GLN A 158 -7.93 21.46 -23.27
C GLN A 158 -6.50 21.15 -23.74
N THR A 159 -6.03 21.82 -24.78
CA THR A 159 -4.69 21.63 -25.33
C THR A 159 -3.60 22.08 -24.37
N GLU A 160 -3.75 23.26 -23.76
CA GLU A 160 -2.78 23.74 -22.79
C GLU A 160 -2.72 22.86 -21.54
N PHE A 161 -3.87 22.37 -21.10
CA PHE A 161 -3.88 21.41 -19.98
C PHE A 161 -3.20 20.07 -20.37
N ALA A 162 -3.39 19.57 -21.60
CA ALA A 162 -2.67 18.40 -22.08
C ALA A 162 -1.13 18.64 -22.12
N ASN A 163 -0.69 19.83 -22.48
CA ASN A 163 0.73 20.23 -22.39
C ASN A 163 1.23 20.21 -20.94
N MET A 164 0.42 20.68 -19.97
CA MET A 164 0.75 20.59 -18.54
C MET A 164 0.88 19.13 -18.08
N LEU A 165 -0.04 18.24 -18.51
CA LEU A 165 0.06 16.79 -18.21
C LEU A 165 1.38 16.20 -18.73
N ASN A 166 1.73 16.49 -19.98
CA ASN A 166 2.97 15.97 -20.58
C ASN A 166 4.22 16.56 -19.91
N THR A 167 4.21 17.85 -19.56
CA THR A 167 5.30 18.48 -18.80
C THR A 167 5.50 17.82 -17.44
N LYS A 168 4.40 17.57 -16.72
CA LYS A 168 4.46 16.87 -15.42
C LYS A 168 4.95 15.44 -15.58
N ALA A 169 4.44 14.69 -16.55
CA ALA A 169 4.90 13.34 -16.85
C ALA A 169 6.41 13.29 -17.13
N GLN A 170 6.91 14.21 -17.96
CA GLN A 170 8.34 14.35 -18.23
C GLN A 170 9.15 14.65 -16.97
N ALA A 171 8.69 15.60 -16.14
CA ALA A 171 9.34 15.95 -14.88
C ALA A 171 9.43 14.75 -13.91
N LEU A 172 8.46 13.85 -13.96
CA LEU A 172 8.46 12.59 -13.22
C LEU A 172 9.34 11.50 -13.85
N GLY A 173 9.90 11.74 -15.05
CA GLY A 173 10.72 10.78 -15.79
C GLY A 173 9.92 9.76 -16.60
N CYS A 174 8.65 10.02 -16.85
CA CYS A 174 7.79 9.19 -17.73
C CYS A 174 8.17 9.45 -19.19
N THR A 175 8.82 8.49 -19.82
CA THR A 175 9.32 8.63 -21.21
C THR A 175 8.49 7.88 -22.24
N GLY A 176 7.59 7.00 -21.79
CA GLY A 176 6.75 6.15 -22.61
C GLY A 176 5.32 6.67 -22.76
N SER A 177 5.03 7.95 -22.45
CA SER A 177 3.69 8.50 -22.38
C SER A 177 3.52 9.76 -23.21
N ASN A 178 2.31 9.92 -23.77
CA ASN A 178 1.82 11.16 -24.36
C ASN A 178 0.32 11.29 -24.08
N PHE A 179 -0.07 12.38 -23.42
CA PHE A 179 -1.45 12.67 -23.04
C PHE A 179 -2.03 13.77 -23.94
N VAL A 180 -3.22 13.54 -24.49
CA VAL A 180 -3.89 14.45 -25.44
C VAL A 180 -5.11 15.11 -24.81
N ASN A 181 -5.68 14.49 -23.78
CA ASN A 181 -6.83 15.03 -23.05
C ASN A 181 -6.79 14.61 -21.56
N ALA A 182 -7.59 15.30 -20.75
CA ALA A 182 -7.64 15.12 -19.31
C ALA A 182 -8.52 13.94 -18.84
N HIS A 183 -9.39 13.41 -19.71
CA HIS A 183 -10.42 12.44 -19.31
C HIS A 183 -10.16 11.01 -19.80
N GLY A 184 -9.27 10.82 -20.77
CA GLY A 184 -8.89 9.50 -21.26
C GLY A 184 -9.83 8.91 -22.32
N LEU A 185 -10.77 9.67 -22.86
CA LEU A 185 -11.51 9.25 -24.05
C LEU A 185 -10.54 9.11 -25.22
N LYS A 186 -10.85 8.17 -26.12
CA LYS A 186 -9.99 7.83 -27.26
C LYS A 186 -9.62 9.07 -28.08
N ALA A 187 -8.33 9.29 -28.24
CA ALA A 187 -7.75 10.34 -29.08
C ALA A 187 -6.51 9.79 -29.77
N GLU A 188 -6.27 10.27 -31.00
CA GLU A 188 -5.06 9.91 -31.74
C GLU A 188 -3.81 10.44 -31.01
N GLY A 189 -2.76 9.64 -30.93
CA GLY A 189 -1.52 10.01 -30.28
C GLY A 189 -1.54 9.85 -28.76
N GLN A 190 -2.65 9.43 -28.13
CA GLN A 190 -2.70 9.20 -26.69
C GLN A 190 -2.22 7.79 -26.32
N TYR A 191 -1.15 7.71 -25.56
CA TYR A 191 -0.59 6.45 -25.03
C TYR A 191 0.12 6.65 -23.69
N SER A 192 0.33 5.55 -22.97
CA SER A 192 1.13 5.47 -21.76
C SER A 192 1.64 4.03 -21.57
N THR A 193 2.38 3.78 -20.50
CA THR A 193 2.87 2.46 -20.11
C THR A 193 2.44 2.14 -18.70
N ALA A 194 2.48 0.84 -18.30
CA ALA A 194 2.22 0.46 -16.91
C ALA A 194 3.26 1.08 -15.96
N ARG A 195 4.51 1.19 -16.39
CA ARG A 195 5.59 1.83 -15.64
C ARG A 195 5.32 3.32 -15.40
N ASP A 196 5.02 4.06 -16.46
CA ASP A 196 4.77 5.51 -16.33
C ASP A 196 3.54 5.79 -15.46
N LEU A 197 2.48 4.98 -15.61
CA LEU A 197 1.29 5.10 -14.78
C LEU A 197 1.56 4.75 -13.31
N ALA A 198 2.46 3.79 -13.03
CA ALA A 198 2.91 3.50 -11.67
C ALA A 198 3.69 4.68 -11.07
N ILE A 199 4.63 5.27 -11.82
CA ILE A 199 5.41 6.45 -11.41
C ILE A 199 4.49 7.65 -11.13
N ILE A 200 3.52 7.90 -12.02
CA ILE A 200 2.53 8.97 -11.85
C ILE A 200 1.71 8.74 -10.57
N THR A 201 1.26 7.51 -10.36
CA THR A 201 0.44 7.18 -9.19
C THR A 201 1.24 7.26 -7.90
N GLU A 202 2.48 6.75 -7.88
CA GLU A 202 3.39 6.88 -6.74
C GLU A 202 3.60 8.35 -6.35
N ALA A 203 3.86 9.23 -7.34
CA ALA A 203 4.00 10.66 -7.11
C ALA A 203 2.70 11.30 -6.58
N ALA A 204 1.55 10.90 -7.12
CA ALA A 204 0.26 11.41 -6.69
C ALA A 204 -0.10 10.98 -5.25
N LEU A 205 0.29 9.79 -4.84
CA LEU A 205 0.08 9.26 -3.48
C LEU A 205 0.90 10.01 -2.40
N GLN A 206 1.82 10.90 -2.77
CA GLN A 206 2.49 11.81 -1.83
C GLN A 206 1.60 13.00 -1.43
N ASN A 207 0.49 13.24 -2.11
CA ASN A 207 -0.45 14.31 -1.80
C ASN A 207 -1.62 13.74 -0.99
N GLU A 208 -1.79 14.21 0.25
CA GLU A 208 -2.84 13.74 1.17
C GLU A 208 -4.25 13.86 0.60
N MET A 209 -4.55 14.97 -0.10
CA MET A 209 -5.87 15.19 -0.72
C MET A 209 -6.12 14.24 -1.89
N PHE A 210 -5.06 13.88 -2.62
CA PHE A 210 -5.16 12.84 -3.65
C PHE A 210 -5.49 11.49 -3.01
N VAL A 211 -4.81 11.11 -1.93
CA VAL A 211 -5.04 9.85 -1.21
C VAL A 211 -6.48 9.80 -0.71
N GLU A 212 -6.98 10.86 -0.04
CA GLU A 212 -8.37 10.93 0.44
C GLU A 212 -9.37 10.64 -0.69
N MET A 213 -9.19 11.26 -1.86
CA MET A 213 -10.08 11.07 -3.01
C MET A 213 -9.91 9.71 -3.69
N PHE A 214 -8.68 9.17 -3.72
CA PHE A 214 -8.36 7.88 -4.33
C PHE A 214 -8.89 6.69 -3.52
N GLU A 215 -8.97 6.85 -2.20
CA GLU A 215 -9.48 5.86 -1.24
C GLU A 215 -10.98 6.02 -0.95
N ALA A 216 -11.61 7.09 -1.47
CA ALA A 216 -13.02 7.36 -1.22
C ALA A 216 -13.95 6.30 -1.85
N LYS A 217 -14.77 5.65 -1.02
CA LYS A 217 -15.80 4.69 -1.47
C LYS A 217 -17.04 5.39 -2.00
N ASN A 218 -17.37 6.53 -1.45
CA ASN A 218 -18.46 7.39 -1.86
C ASN A 218 -18.17 8.84 -1.46
N CYS A 219 -18.88 9.77 -2.06
CA CYS A 219 -18.87 11.18 -1.66
C CYS A 219 -20.19 11.85 -1.98
N VAL A 220 -20.40 13.01 -1.40
CA VAL A 220 -21.55 13.87 -1.68
C VAL A 220 -21.05 15.20 -2.21
N ILE A 221 -21.47 15.55 -3.42
CA ILE A 221 -21.27 16.88 -3.97
C ILE A 221 -22.45 17.74 -3.50
N PRO A 222 -22.21 18.86 -2.84
CA PRO A 222 -23.27 19.72 -2.34
C PRO A 222 -24.22 20.21 -3.45
N ALA A 223 -25.40 20.68 -3.05
CA ALA A 223 -26.30 21.38 -3.97
C ALA A 223 -25.64 22.65 -4.50
N THR A 224 -25.81 22.90 -5.81
CA THR A 224 -25.27 24.07 -6.49
C THR A 224 -26.37 25.04 -6.89
N ASN A 225 -26.03 26.14 -7.57
CA ASN A 225 -27.00 27.06 -8.14
C ASN A 225 -27.94 26.42 -9.18
N MET A 226 -27.62 25.21 -9.70
CA MET A 226 -28.38 24.55 -10.80
C MET A 226 -28.74 23.11 -10.55
N SER A 227 -28.25 22.49 -9.49
CA SER A 227 -28.46 21.06 -9.20
C SER A 227 -28.62 20.80 -7.71
N ASN A 228 -29.44 19.79 -7.39
CA ASN A 228 -29.46 19.23 -6.03
C ASN A 228 -28.15 18.51 -5.73
N GLU A 229 -27.96 18.11 -4.48
CA GLU A 229 -26.82 17.30 -4.07
C GLU A 229 -26.68 16.04 -4.95
N ARG A 230 -25.44 15.64 -5.21
CA ARG A 230 -25.11 14.40 -5.95
C ARG A 230 -24.41 13.44 -5.02
N LYS A 231 -24.94 12.22 -4.88
CA LYS A 231 -24.29 11.11 -4.20
C LYS A 231 -23.54 10.28 -5.22
N LEU A 232 -22.24 10.21 -5.08
CA LEU A 232 -21.35 9.50 -5.99
C LEU A 232 -20.78 8.28 -5.27
N ASN A 233 -20.70 7.17 -5.98
CA ASN A 233 -20.04 5.95 -5.51
C ASN A 233 -18.80 5.67 -6.33
N THR A 234 -17.82 5.03 -5.71
CA THR A 234 -16.62 4.60 -6.41
C THR A 234 -16.95 3.64 -7.55
N THR A 235 -16.22 3.77 -8.62
CA THR A 235 -16.26 2.81 -9.75
C THR A 235 -15.41 1.58 -9.49
N ASN A 236 -14.67 1.52 -8.36
CA ASN A 236 -13.84 0.41 -7.97
C ASN A 236 -14.63 -0.66 -7.20
N HIS A 237 -15.02 -1.72 -7.88
CA HIS A 237 -15.79 -2.83 -7.30
C HIS A 237 -15.00 -3.66 -6.27
N MET A 238 -13.67 -3.51 -6.18
CA MET A 238 -12.88 -4.17 -5.13
C MET A 238 -12.98 -3.43 -3.78
N MET A 239 -13.44 -2.19 -3.76
CA MET A 239 -13.59 -1.40 -2.53
C MET A 239 -15.04 -1.33 -2.02
N SER A 240 -16.02 -1.57 -2.88
CA SER A 240 -17.43 -1.33 -2.56
C SER A 240 -18.32 -2.45 -3.11
N ASP A 241 -19.22 -2.93 -2.26
CA ASP A 241 -20.25 -3.93 -2.56
C ASP A 241 -21.55 -3.31 -3.13
N ALA A 242 -21.57 -1.99 -3.36
CA ALA A 242 -22.76 -1.26 -3.78
C ALA A 242 -23.34 -1.74 -5.13
N VAL A 243 -22.50 -2.35 -6.00
CA VAL A 243 -22.89 -2.81 -7.33
C VAL A 243 -22.65 -4.31 -7.52
N ILE A 244 -21.47 -4.82 -7.15
CA ILE A 244 -21.10 -6.23 -7.31
C ILE A 244 -20.33 -6.71 -6.08
N GLN A 245 -20.95 -7.58 -5.27
CA GLN A 245 -20.37 -8.05 -4.00
C GLN A 245 -19.23 -9.07 -4.17
N THR A 246 -19.12 -9.72 -5.32
CA THR A 246 -18.21 -10.86 -5.54
C THR A 246 -16.73 -10.48 -5.68
N HIS A 247 -16.41 -9.18 -5.82
CA HIS A 247 -15.05 -8.73 -6.09
C HIS A 247 -14.42 -7.90 -4.96
N VAL A 248 -15.16 -7.68 -3.86
CA VAL A 248 -14.63 -6.92 -2.74
C VAL A 248 -13.43 -7.63 -2.12
N ASP A 249 -12.30 -6.92 -2.04
CA ASP A 249 -11.08 -7.38 -1.37
C ASP A 249 -10.74 -6.38 -0.25
N ALA A 250 -10.78 -6.86 0.99
CA ALA A 250 -10.56 -6.02 2.17
C ALA A 250 -9.14 -5.43 2.26
N ARG A 251 -8.19 -5.97 1.49
CA ARG A 251 -6.81 -5.45 1.41
C ARG A 251 -6.72 -4.18 0.55
N VAL A 252 -7.64 -4.00 -0.41
CA VAL A 252 -7.63 -2.85 -1.33
C VAL A 252 -8.08 -1.59 -0.59
N THR A 253 -7.18 -0.62 -0.52
CA THR A 253 -7.39 0.66 0.19
C THR A 253 -7.88 1.74 -0.75
N GLY A 254 -7.41 1.80 -1.99
CA GLY A 254 -7.77 2.79 -2.99
C GLY A 254 -7.69 2.25 -4.41
N GLY A 255 -8.22 2.97 -5.38
CA GLY A 255 -8.03 2.56 -6.76
C GLY A 255 -8.90 3.24 -7.79
N LYS A 256 -8.39 3.24 -9.03
CA LYS A 256 -9.04 3.79 -10.21
C LYS A 256 -9.15 2.75 -11.31
N PRO A 257 -10.34 2.20 -11.56
CA PRO A 257 -10.59 1.41 -12.76
C PRO A 257 -10.81 2.32 -13.98
N ALA A 258 -10.54 1.78 -15.15
CA ALA A 258 -10.80 2.41 -16.43
C ALA A 258 -11.15 1.35 -17.49
N ALA A 259 -11.81 1.75 -18.55
CA ALA A 259 -12.20 0.86 -19.63
C ALA A 259 -11.96 1.50 -20.98
N ALA A 260 -11.31 0.78 -21.90
CA ALA A 260 -11.24 1.14 -23.30
C ALA A 260 -12.53 0.74 -24.04
N THR A 261 -13.05 -0.44 -23.69
CA THR A 261 -14.32 -1.01 -24.13
C THR A 261 -14.97 -1.74 -22.96
N ASN A 262 -16.15 -2.32 -23.16
CA ASN A 262 -16.77 -3.16 -22.14
C ASN A 262 -15.91 -4.39 -21.79
N THR A 263 -15.11 -4.87 -22.74
CA THR A 263 -14.30 -6.09 -22.63
C THR A 263 -12.81 -5.84 -22.42
N ASP A 264 -12.34 -4.59 -22.50
CA ASP A 264 -10.93 -4.20 -22.29
C ASP A 264 -10.85 -3.24 -21.12
N ARG A 265 -10.35 -3.69 -19.98
CA ARG A 265 -10.34 -2.95 -18.74
C ARG A 265 -8.95 -2.87 -18.12
N SER A 266 -8.74 -1.76 -17.45
CA SER A 266 -7.50 -1.48 -16.74
C SER A 266 -7.81 -1.06 -15.31
N MET A 267 -6.87 -1.25 -14.40
CA MET A 267 -7.01 -0.85 -13.00
C MET A 267 -5.68 -0.49 -12.39
N ILE A 268 -5.68 0.56 -11.61
CA ILE A 268 -4.61 0.88 -10.67
C ILE A 268 -5.22 0.90 -9.28
N CYS A 269 -4.62 0.18 -8.34
CA CYS A 269 -5.08 0.19 -6.96
C CYS A 269 -3.92 0.08 -5.97
N THR A 270 -4.19 0.51 -4.75
CA THR A 270 -3.35 0.24 -3.58
C THR A 270 -3.98 -0.83 -2.71
N ALA A 271 -3.14 -1.63 -2.07
CA ALA A 271 -3.57 -2.62 -1.10
C ALA A 271 -2.57 -2.69 0.05
N GLU A 272 -3.05 -2.98 1.27
CA GLU A 272 -2.23 -2.97 2.46
C GLU A 272 -2.52 -4.16 3.37
N VAL A 273 -1.45 -4.79 3.87
CA VAL A 273 -1.50 -5.81 4.93
C VAL A 273 -0.29 -5.62 5.84
N GLY A 274 -0.52 -5.28 7.09
CA GLY A 274 0.54 -5.03 8.07
C GLY A 274 1.42 -3.86 7.64
N SER A 275 2.72 -4.07 7.48
CA SER A 275 3.70 -3.06 7.04
C SER A 275 3.90 -3.01 5.53
N SER A 276 3.28 -3.89 4.76
CA SER A 276 3.43 -3.93 3.31
C SER A 276 2.29 -3.18 2.63
N ARG A 277 2.63 -2.19 1.80
CA ARG A 277 1.69 -1.39 1.00
C ARG A 277 2.03 -1.50 -0.47
N TYR A 278 1.16 -2.14 -1.24
CA TYR A 278 1.40 -2.40 -2.65
C TYR A 278 0.64 -1.46 -3.57
N LEU A 279 1.29 -1.06 -4.66
CA LEU A 279 0.68 -0.47 -5.84
C LEU A 279 0.58 -1.57 -6.90
N CYS A 280 -0.63 -1.87 -7.33
CA CYS A 280 -0.93 -2.84 -8.38
C CYS A 280 -1.45 -2.10 -9.61
N VAL A 281 -0.80 -2.30 -10.75
CA VAL A 281 -1.17 -1.75 -12.05
C VAL A 281 -1.46 -2.90 -12.99
N VAL A 282 -2.69 -2.99 -13.50
CA VAL A 282 -3.13 -3.99 -14.48
C VAL A 282 -3.75 -3.27 -15.66
N ILE A 283 -3.18 -3.45 -16.83
CA ILE A 283 -3.58 -2.72 -18.03
C ILE A 283 -4.10 -3.66 -19.10
N SER A 284 -5.28 -3.32 -19.65
CA SER A 284 -5.87 -4.01 -20.80
C SER A 284 -6.09 -5.51 -20.54
N ALA A 285 -6.77 -5.82 -19.44
CA ALA A 285 -7.28 -7.16 -19.17
C ALA A 285 -8.59 -7.39 -19.94
N ALA A 286 -8.66 -8.52 -20.65
CA ALA A 286 -9.82 -8.86 -21.48
C ALA A 286 -10.91 -9.54 -20.63
N ALA A 287 -12.11 -8.95 -20.55
CA ALA A 287 -13.24 -9.60 -19.92
C ALA A 287 -13.84 -10.69 -20.82
N GLU A 288 -14.37 -11.76 -20.23
CA GLU A 288 -15.16 -12.75 -20.96
C GLU A 288 -16.60 -12.25 -21.14
N VAL A 289 -17.17 -12.54 -22.31
CA VAL A 289 -18.55 -12.16 -22.65
C VAL A 289 -19.37 -13.40 -22.96
N SER A 290 -20.70 -13.27 -22.82
CA SER A 290 -21.66 -14.28 -23.28
C SER A 290 -21.54 -14.54 -24.77
N GLU A 291 -22.03 -15.70 -25.24
CA GLU A 291 -22.00 -16.07 -26.69
C GLU A 291 -22.66 -15.02 -27.59
N ASP A 292 -23.68 -14.33 -27.10
CA ASP A 292 -24.36 -13.22 -27.81
C ASP A 292 -23.61 -11.88 -27.72
N GLY A 293 -22.52 -11.81 -26.94
CA GLY A 293 -21.73 -10.58 -26.74
C GLY A 293 -22.41 -9.49 -25.91
N LEU A 294 -23.59 -9.75 -25.32
CA LEU A 294 -24.40 -8.73 -24.69
C LEU A 294 -24.09 -8.55 -23.19
N SER A 295 -23.54 -9.57 -22.53
CA SER A 295 -23.23 -9.52 -21.11
C SER A 295 -21.79 -9.95 -20.82
N ILE A 296 -21.18 -9.37 -19.78
CA ILE A 296 -19.89 -9.81 -19.27
C ILE A 296 -20.14 -10.98 -18.33
N THR A 297 -19.54 -12.12 -18.63
CA THR A 297 -19.66 -13.36 -17.85
C THR A 297 -18.56 -13.47 -16.82
N ARG A 298 -17.38 -12.88 -17.07
CA ARG A 298 -16.23 -12.89 -16.16
C ARG A 298 -15.45 -11.58 -16.23
N TRP A 299 -15.21 -10.99 -15.06
CA TRP A 299 -14.44 -9.76 -14.89
C TRP A 299 -12.99 -10.08 -14.54
N THR A 300 -12.20 -10.48 -15.54
CA THR A 300 -10.82 -10.92 -15.36
C THR A 300 -9.93 -9.87 -14.67
N ILE A 301 -10.20 -8.58 -14.86
CA ILE A 301 -9.43 -7.48 -14.26
C ILE A 301 -9.33 -7.60 -12.73
N PHE A 302 -10.41 -7.96 -12.05
CA PHE A 302 -10.41 -8.08 -10.58
C PHE A 302 -9.68 -9.35 -10.13
N GLU A 303 -9.81 -10.43 -10.89
CA GLU A 303 -9.13 -11.69 -10.62
C GLU A 303 -7.61 -11.54 -10.81
N GLU A 304 -7.17 -10.84 -11.85
CA GLU A 304 -5.76 -10.57 -12.07
C GLU A 304 -5.15 -9.65 -11.00
N VAL A 305 -5.91 -8.64 -10.55
CA VAL A 305 -5.48 -7.82 -9.41
C VAL A 305 -5.37 -8.67 -8.15
N SER A 306 -6.40 -9.47 -7.82
CA SER A 306 -6.37 -10.37 -6.64
C SER A 306 -5.20 -11.35 -6.71
N PHE A 307 -4.95 -11.96 -7.88
CA PHE A 307 -3.82 -12.86 -8.11
C PHE A 307 -2.47 -12.18 -7.81
N LEU A 308 -2.27 -10.94 -8.29
CA LEU A 308 -1.03 -10.19 -8.04
C LEU A 308 -0.88 -9.80 -6.57
N LEU A 309 -1.98 -9.42 -5.91
CA LEU A 309 -1.98 -9.15 -4.48
C LEU A 309 -1.68 -10.40 -3.66
N ASP A 310 -2.30 -11.55 -4.02
CA ASP A 310 -2.01 -12.84 -3.39
C ASP A 310 -0.54 -13.22 -3.57
N PHE A 311 0.00 -13.06 -4.79
CA PHE A 311 1.41 -13.27 -5.06
C PHE A 311 2.30 -12.39 -4.18
N GLY A 312 2.00 -11.09 -4.07
CA GLY A 312 2.77 -10.16 -3.25
C GLY A 312 2.74 -10.54 -1.77
N PHE A 313 1.55 -10.63 -1.18
CA PHE A 313 1.41 -10.88 0.26
C PHE A 313 1.78 -12.29 0.71
N ALA A 314 1.66 -13.29 -0.18
CA ALA A 314 2.04 -14.68 0.13
C ALA A 314 3.55 -14.94 0.01
N ASN A 315 4.28 -14.13 -0.76
CA ASN A 315 5.69 -14.42 -1.04
C ASN A 315 6.67 -13.40 -0.47
N PHE A 316 6.21 -12.19 -0.08
CA PHE A 316 7.09 -11.12 0.37
C PHE A 316 6.63 -10.51 1.69
N SER A 317 7.58 -9.93 2.42
CA SER A 317 7.30 -9.11 3.60
C SER A 317 8.34 -8.01 3.76
N VAL A 318 7.90 -6.85 4.26
CA VAL A 318 8.79 -5.77 4.67
C VAL A 318 9.48 -6.18 5.97
N ARG A 319 10.81 -6.06 6.02
CA ARG A 319 11.63 -6.41 7.18
C ARG A 319 12.64 -5.32 7.48
N GLN A 320 12.73 -4.95 8.73
CA GLN A 320 13.82 -4.12 9.20
C GLN A 320 15.10 -4.97 9.24
N ILE A 321 16.11 -4.56 8.49
CA ILE A 321 17.40 -5.26 8.37
C ILE A 321 18.53 -4.54 9.09
N LEU A 322 18.42 -3.22 9.28
CA LEU A 322 19.38 -2.42 10.02
C LEU A 322 18.66 -1.52 11.01
N ASP A 323 19.27 -1.37 12.20
CA ASP A 323 18.82 -0.45 13.22
C ASP A 323 19.72 0.79 13.25
N SER A 324 19.15 2.00 13.43
CA SER A 324 19.90 3.26 13.48
C SER A 324 20.92 3.32 14.63
N GLN A 325 20.78 2.44 15.64
CA GLN A 325 21.74 2.33 16.75
C GLN A 325 22.83 1.27 16.51
N GLN A 326 22.80 0.60 15.36
CA GLN A 326 23.74 -0.47 15.04
C GLN A 326 25.05 0.10 14.49
N ALA A 327 26.17 -0.18 15.17
CA ALA A 327 27.50 0.09 14.64
C ALA A 327 27.79 -0.88 13.50
N LEU A 328 28.16 -0.35 12.33
CA LEU A 328 28.44 -1.16 11.13
C LEU A 328 29.91 -1.14 10.75
N TYR A 329 30.55 0.02 10.76
CA TYR A 329 31.92 0.21 10.28
C TYR A 329 32.70 1.11 11.22
N GLN A 330 34.02 0.92 11.26
CA GLN A 330 34.95 1.75 12.01
C GLN A 330 36.08 2.20 11.07
N TYR A 331 36.36 3.51 11.06
CA TYR A 331 37.39 4.11 10.22
C TYR A 331 38.31 5.00 11.04
N ALA A 332 39.59 4.92 10.73
CA ALA A 332 40.58 5.81 11.32
C ALA A 332 40.40 7.25 10.81
N VAL A 333 40.55 8.20 11.72
CA VAL A 333 40.52 9.64 11.42
C VAL A 333 41.92 10.18 11.54
N THR A 334 42.47 10.80 10.46
CA THR A 334 43.87 11.13 10.31
C THR A 334 44.45 11.97 11.46
N ASP A 335 43.68 12.86 12.04
CA ASP A 335 44.05 13.74 13.14
C ASP A 335 43.14 13.62 14.34
N GLY A 336 42.36 12.51 14.41
CA GLY A 336 41.39 12.24 15.44
C GLY A 336 41.98 11.65 16.72
N GLU A 337 41.35 11.90 17.85
CA GLU A 337 41.68 11.28 19.16
C GLU A 337 41.34 9.79 19.20
N HIS A 338 40.40 9.37 18.35
CA HIS A 338 40.02 7.97 18.14
C HIS A 338 39.36 7.80 16.76
N ASP A 339 39.12 6.55 16.37
CA ASP A 339 38.43 6.18 15.15
C ASP A 339 36.96 6.64 15.21
N VAL A 340 36.38 6.88 14.04
CA VAL A 340 34.93 7.12 13.90
C VAL A 340 34.19 5.81 13.67
N VAL A 341 33.10 5.62 14.42
CA VAL A 341 32.15 4.51 14.19
C VAL A 341 30.98 5.03 13.36
N LEU A 342 30.67 4.32 12.28
CA LEU A 342 29.57 4.63 11.39
C LEU A 342 28.44 3.63 11.58
N GLY A 343 27.20 4.15 11.60
CA GLY A 343 25.97 3.39 11.57
C GLY A 343 25.00 3.97 10.54
N PRO A 344 23.87 3.31 10.29
CA PRO A 344 22.86 3.87 9.41
C PRO A 344 22.25 5.13 10.05
N GLU A 345 22.10 6.19 9.26
CA GLU A 345 21.46 7.44 9.72
C GLU A 345 20.06 7.20 10.29
N LYS A 346 19.33 6.24 9.73
CA LYS A 346 17.99 5.81 10.13
C LYS A 346 17.89 4.28 10.05
N SER A 347 16.95 3.70 10.80
CA SER A 347 16.64 2.27 10.66
C SER A 347 16.14 1.97 9.25
N ILE A 348 16.59 0.85 8.67
CA ILE A 348 16.32 0.49 7.27
C ILE A 348 15.47 -0.76 7.22
N SER A 349 14.35 -0.63 6.53
CA SER A 349 13.50 -1.74 6.15
C SER A 349 13.54 -1.96 4.65
N VAL A 350 13.53 -3.21 4.24
CA VAL A 350 13.46 -3.65 2.84
C VAL A 350 12.40 -4.73 2.69
N VAL A 351 11.88 -4.90 1.49
CA VAL A 351 11.03 -6.04 1.19
C VAL A 351 11.91 -7.22 0.78
N LEU A 352 11.61 -8.40 1.32
CA LEU A 352 12.33 -9.64 1.04
C LEU A 352 11.33 -10.78 0.80
N PRO A 353 11.72 -11.82 0.02
CA PRO A 353 10.99 -13.07 -0.02
C PRO A 353 10.79 -13.64 1.39
N LEU A 354 9.71 -14.36 1.64
CA LEU A 354 9.46 -14.96 2.96
C LEU A 354 10.50 -16.02 3.33
N ASP A 355 11.04 -16.71 2.32
CA ASP A 355 12.07 -17.75 2.40
C ASP A 355 13.47 -17.23 2.04
N TYR A 356 13.72 -15.92 2.20
CA TYR A 356 14.98 -15.30 1.82
C TYR A 356 16.19 -15.97 2.49
N GLU A 357 17.27 -16.10 1.73
CA GLU A 357 18.56 -16.58 2.20
C GLU A 357 19.44 -15.40 2.62
N VAL A 358 19.91 -15.40 3.87
CA VAL A 358 20.74 -14.32 4.43
C VAL A 358 22.02 -14.12 3.64
N GLU A 359 22.55 -15.19 3.06
CA GLU A 359 23.78 -15.20 2.25
C GLU A 359 23.63 -14.40 0.93
N GLN A 360 22.40 -14.17 0.49
CA GLN A 360 22.11 -13.35 -0.69
C GLN A 360 22.01 -11.84 -0.37
N LEU A 361 21.92 -11.48 0.93
CA LEU A 361 21.99 -10.08 1.34
C LEU A 361 23.45 -9.61 1.30
N LYS A 362 23.70 -8.54 0.55
CA LYS A 362 25.00 -7.91 0.42
C LYS A 362 24.91 -6.44 0.78
N PHE A 363 25.97 -5.96 1.42
CA PHE A 363 26.08 -4.60 1.90
C PHE A 363 27.38 -3.99 1.33
N ASP A 364 27.25 -3.09 0.37
CA ASP A 364 28.37 -2.42 -0.26
C ASP A 364 28.44 -0.97 0.24
N ASN A 365 29.49 -0.67 1.00
CA ASN A 365 29.71 0.67 1.53
C ASN A 365 30.63 1.50 0.65
N VAL A 366 30.35 2.79 0.55
CA VAL A 366 31.19 3.78 -0.10
C VAL A 366 31.50 4.88 0.91
N VAL A 367 32.71 4.86 1.46
CA VAL A 367 33.21 5.84 2.41
C VAL A 367 34.55 6.36 1.90
N GLU A 368 34.73 7.69 1.82
CA GLU A 368 36.03 8.30 1.48
C GLU A 368 36.95 8.28 2.70
N ALA A 369 37.32 7.07 3.15
CA ALA A 369 38.11 6.86 4.36
C ALA A 369 39.46 7.60 4.40
N SER A 370 40.10 7.79 3.23
CA SER A 370 41.43 8.49 3.11
C SER A 370 41.34 9.99 3.37
N GLY A 371 40.15 10.56 3.46
CA GLY A 371 39.91 12.00 3.64
C GLY A 371 39.32 12.39 5.00
N LEU A 372 39.05 11.42 5.88
CA LEU A 372 38.41 11.71 7.17
C LEU A 372 39.33 12.54 8.08
N LYS A 373 38.86 13.72 8.48
CA LYS A 373 39.58 14.69 9.33
C LYS A 373 38.65 15.24 10.38
N THR A 374 39.23 15.64 11.51
CA THR A 374 38.51 16.31 12.61
C THR A 374 38.18 17.78 12.28
N PRO A 375 37.16 18.38 12.92
CA PRO A 375 36.20 17.70 13.81
C PRO A 375 35.17 16.89 13.03
N ILE A 376 34.71 15.77 13.57
CA ILE A 376 33.54 15.01 13.11
C ILE A 376 32.52 15.06 14.23
N TYR A 377 31.28 15.37 13.92
CA TYR A 377 30.20 15.40 14.89
C TYR A 377 29.26 14.22 14.71
N LYS A 378 28.64 13.78 15.78
CA LYS A 378 27.60 12.77 15.74
C LYS A 378 26.51 13.21 14.78
N GLY A 379 26.16 12.33 13.83
CA GLY A 379 25.17 12.59 12.77
C GLY A 379 25.77 13.10 11.45
N ASP A 380 27.09 13.42 11.40
CA ASP A 380 27.72 13.76 10.14
C ASP A 380 27.68 12.58 9.18
N VAL A 381 27.14 12.80 7.97
CA VAL A 381 27.09 11.79 6.91
C VAL A 381 28.46 11.68 6.26
N LEU A 382 29.09 10.51 6.40
CA LEU A 382 30.46 10.27 5.94
C LEU A 382 30.56 9.23 4.81
N GLY A 383 29.42 8.65 4.44
CA GLY A 383 29.36 7.67 3.36
C GLY A 383 27.93 7.20 3.08
N THR A 384 27.85 6.21 2.20
CA THR A 384 26.61 5.54 1.83
C THR A 384 26.76 4.02 1.90
N LEU A 385 25.65 3.34 2.14
CA LEU A 385 25.55 1.88 2.16
C LEU A 385 24.51 1.45 1.15
N GLN A 386 24.90 0.67 0.16
CA GLN A 386 24.01 0.04 -0.80
C GLN A 386 23.65 -1.36 -0.33
N ILE A 387 22.39 -1.72 -0.42
CA ILE A 387 21.83 -2.96 0.09
C ILE A 387 21.29 -3.76 -1.09
N TYR A 388 21.75 -4.99 -1.24
CA TYR A 388 21.38 -5.86 -2.35
C TYR A 388 20.81 -7.19 -1.84
N TYR A 389 19.87 -7.74 -2.61
CA TYR A 389 19.47 -9.13 -2.54
C TYR A 389 19.81 -9.80 -3.89
N GLY A 390 20.77 -10.71 -3.87
CA GLY A 390 21.36 -11.24 -5.10
C GLY A 390 22.00 -10.11 -5.92
N SER A 391 21.42 -9.80 -7.08
CA SER A 391 21.85 -8.71 -7.97
C SER A 391 20.92 -7.49 -7.94
N ILE A 392 19.87 -7.52 -7.13
CA ILE A 392 18.85 -6.47 -7.09
C ILE A 392 19.18 -5.51 -5.95
N CYS A 393 19.34 -4.22 -6.27
CA CYS A 393 19.48 -3.17 -5.26
C CYS A 393 18.13 -2.96 -4.57
N LEU A 394 18.10 -3.20 -3.26
CA LEU A 394 16.91 -2.98 -2.43
C LEU A 394 16.86 -1.56 -1.85
N GLY A 395 18.01 -0.90 -1.77
CA GLY A 395 18.06 0.44 -1.23
C GLY A 395 19.46 0.98 -1.01
N VAL A 396 19.53 2.30 -0.75
CA VAL A 396 20.75 3.02 -0.37
C VAL A 396 20.45 3.82 0.89
N CYS A 397 21.32 3.77 1.88
CA CYS A 397 21.21 4.61 3.06
C CYS A 397 22.48 5.37 3.35
N ASN A 398 22.37 6.50 4.04
CA ASN A 398 23.52 7.24 4.55
C ASN A 398 24.14 6.51 5.73
N LEU A 399 25.47 6.56 5.78
CA LEU A 399 26.28 6.17 6.92
C LEU A 399 26.69 7.41 7.70
N ALA A 400 26.24 7.51 8.93
CA ALA A 400 26.47 8.66 9.79
C ALA A 400 27.39 8.30 10.97
N ALA A 401 28.15 9.30 11.45
CA ALA A 401 28.96 9.18 12.66
C ALA A 401 28.09 8.95 13.88
N MET A 402 28.40 7.95 14.69
CA MET A 402 27.63 7.60 15.90
C MET A 402 28.08 8.38 17.13
N HIS A 403 29.23 9.05 17.08
CA HIS A 403 29.79 9.87 18.14
C HIS A 403 30.70 10.96 17.56
N ASP A 404 31.02 11.97 18.38
CA ASP A 404 31.97 13.01 18.01
C ASP A 404 33.41 12.49 17.99
N VAL A 405 34.25 13.01 17.09
CA VAL A 405 35.71 12.78 17.06
C VAL A 405 36.42 14.12 17.02
N GLN A 406 37.13 14.42 18.09
CA GLN A 406 37.91 15.66 18.23
C GLN A 406 39.35 15.45 17.76
N ARG A 407 40.06 16.56 17.58
CA ARG A 407 41.46 16.52 17.16
C ARG A 407 42.36 15.99 18.26
N SER A 408 43.19 15.01 17.92
CA SER A 408 44.20 14.49 18.84
C SER A 408 45.31 15.51 19.12
N GLY A 409 45.66 15.69 20.37
CA GLY A 409 46.80 16.50 20.78
C GLY A 409 48.16 15.86 20.50
N ASN A 410 48.23 14.61 20.06
CA ASN A 410 49.45 13.83 19.78
C ASN A 410 49.33 12.96 18.52
N GLN A 411 50.46 12.80 17.84
CA GLN A 411 50.69 12.24 16.51
C GLN A 411 50.10 10.86 16.19
N MET A 412 49.84 10.74 14.87
CA MET A 412 49.59 9.59 14.01
C MET A 412 49.98 8.19 14.52
N ASN A 413 49.08 7.25 14.36
CA ASN A 413 49.42 5.83 14.18
C ASN A 413 48.65 5.23 12.99
N ASP A 414 49.31 4.29 12.30
CA ASP A 414 48.91 3.68 11.04
C ASP A 414 47.58 2.94 11.08
N ILE A 415 46.91 2.97 9.93
CA ILE A 415 45.54 2.51 9.68
C ILE A 415 45.51 0.98 9.49
N GLU A 416 44.79 0.29 10.32
CA GLU A 416 44.40 -1.09 10.07
C GLU A 416 42.86 -1.14 9.78
N ARG A 417 42.50 -1.72 8.66
CA ARG A 417 41.12 -1.82 8.21
C ARG A 417 40.41 -2.90 9.02
N VAL A 418 39.42 -2.53 9.81
CA VAL A 418 38.58 -3.49 10.53
C VAL A 418 37.49 -4.01 9.59
N GLU A 419 37.37 -5.33 9.47
CA GLU A 419 36.29 -5.95 8.70
C GLU A 419 34.93 -5.67 9.34
N PRO A 420 33.85 -5.59 8.54
CA PRO A 420 32.53 -5.24 9.02
C PRO A 420 32.03 -6.27 10.04
N VAL A 421 31.67 -5.82 11.24
CA VAL A 421 31.01 -6.65 12.24
C VAL A 421 29.54 -6.78 11.87
N VAL A 422 29.24 -7.70 10.96
CA VAL A 422 27.86 -8.11 10.72
C VAL A 422 27.41 -8.97 11.91
N THR A 423 26.76 -8.35 12.87
CA THR A 423 26.15 -9.11 13.96
C THR A 423 25.04 -9.97 13.37
N GLN A 424 25.26 -11.29 13.33
CA GLN A 424 24.22 -12.24 12.94
C GLN A 424 23.01 -12.02 13.85
N GLN A 425 21.90 -11.60 13.27
CA GLN A 425 20.62 -11.57 13.98
C GLN A 425 20.35 -12.99 14.52
N LYS A 426 20.09 -13.09 15.82
CA LYS A 426 19.70 -14.35 16.45
C LYS A 426 18.57 -14.97 15.63
N LYS A 427 18.83 -16.12 15.00
CA LYS A 427 17.82 -16.94 14.33
C LYS A 427 16.59 -17.03 15.23
N PHE A 428 15.47 -16.50 14.74
CA PHE A 428 14.20 -16.58 15.44
C PHE A 428 13.86 -18.05 15.68
N GLN A 429 13.83 -18.45 16.96
CA GLN A 429 13.68 -19.87 17.31
C GLN A 429 12.22 -20.28 17.17
N TRP A 430 11.78 -20.60 15.96
CA TRP A 430 10.44 -21.13 15.66
C TRP A 430 10.05 -22.30 16.56
N LYS A 431 11.02 -23.10 17.02
CA LYS A 431 10.78 -24.19 17.98
C LYS A 431 10.18 -23.72 19.28
N THR A 432 10.63 -22.57 19.80
CA THR A 432 10.10 -22.00 21.05
C THR A 432 8.67 -21.49 20.85
N VAL A 433 8.36 -20.87 19.72
CA VAL A 433 7.00 -20.41 19.39
C VAL A 433 6.05 -21.59 19.22
N LEU A 434 6.47 -22.65 18.51
CA LEU A 434 5.67 -23.85 18.34
C LEU A 434 5.36 -24.56 19.67
N ILE A 435 6.32 -24.56 20.62
CA ILE A 435 6.10 -25.09 21.97
C ILE A 435 5.01 -24.27 22.70
N TRP A 436 5.09 -22.94 22.66
CA TRP A 436 4.10 -22.08 23.32
C TRP A 436 2.70 -22.18 22.65
N VAL A 437 2.63 -22.32 21.34
CA VAL A 437 1.38 -22.57 20.61
C VAL A 437 0.77 -23.92 21.01
N ALA A 438 1.58 -24.97 21.07
CA ALA A 438 1.13 -26.31 21.50
C ALA A 438 0.63 -26.33 22.95
N VAL A 439 1.31 -25.61 23.87
CA VAL A 439 0.89 -25.47 25.26
C VAL A 439 -0.44 -24.70 25.34
N SER A 440 -0.61 -23.65 24.55
CA SER A 440 -1.86 -22.87 24.50
C SER A 440 -3.03 -23.69 23.98
N ILE A 441 -2.84 -24.49 22.93
CA ILE A 441 -3.86 -25.40 22.38
C ILE A 441 -4.22 -26.49 23.42
N GLY A 442 -3.23 -27.04 24.12
CA GLY A 442 -3.44 -28.01 25.18
C GLY A 442 -4.27 -27.44 26.33
N ALA A 443 -3.99 -26.21 26.76
CA ALA A 443 -4.75 -25.52 27.79
C ALA A 443 -6.21 -25.28 27.39
N LEU A 444 -6.45 -24.84 26.14
CA LEU A 444 -7.80 -24.65 25.60
C LEU A 444 -8.59 -25.96 25.53
N ALA A 445 -7.96 -27.06 25.08
CA ALA A 445 -8.58 -28.36 25.05
C ALA A 445 -8.95 -28.87 26.45
N PHE A 446 -8.08 -28.63 27.43
CA PHE A 446 -8.35 -28.98 28.84
C PHE A 446 -9.53 -28.17 29.41
N CYS A 447 -9.59 -26.88 29.15
CA CYS A 447 -10.72 -26.04 29.53
C CYS A 447 -12.03 -26.50 28.89
N ALA A 448 -12.03 -26.81 27.60
CA ALA A 448 -13.19 -27.33 26.90
C ALA A 448 -13.68 -28.66 27.48
N LEU A 449 -12.76 -29.56 27.82
CA LEU A 449 -13.06 -30.84 28.47
C LEU A 449 -13.68 -30.64 29.87
N ALA A 450 -13.12 -29.72 30.66
CA ALA A 450 -13.66 -29.38 31.97
C ALA A 450 -15.08 -28.82 31.91
N VAL A 451 -15.34 -27.93 30.93
CA VAL A 451 -16.70 -27.40 30.67
C VAL A 451 -17.66 -28.52 30.25
N PHE A 452 -17.21 -29.41 29.35
CA PHE A 452 -18.04 -30.55 28.89
C PHE A 452 -18.38 -31.51 30.04
N ILE A 453 -17.41 -31.81 30.90
CA ILE A 453 -17.64 -32.63 32.12
C ILE A 453 -18.64 -31.92 33.05
N GLY A 454 -18.46 -30.61 33.27
CA GLY A 454 -19.35 -29.81 34.10
C GLY A 454 -20.80 -29.82 33.60
N ILE A 455 -21.01 -29.64 32.28
CA ILE A 455 -22.32 -29.72 31.64
C ILE A 455 -22.95 -31.12 31.86
N ARG A 456 -22.16 -32.19 31.68
CA ARG A 456 -22.62 -33.57 31.84
C ARG A 456 -23.01 -33.90 33.28
N VAL A 457 -22.26 -33.38 34.24
CA VAL A 457 -22.57 -33.55 35.69
C VAL A 457 -23.86 -32.82 36.03
N VAL A 458 -24.05 -31.60 35.57
CA VAL A 458 -25.28 -30.79 35.81
C VAL A 458 -26.50 -31.46 35.13
N SER A 459 -26.37 -31.91 33.89
CA SER A 459 -27.44 -32.62 33.15
C SER A 459 -27.86 -33.93 33.89
N ASN A 460 -26.88 -34.71 34.34
CA ASN A 460 -27.19 -35.94 35.10
C ASN A 460 -27.82 -35.66 36.44
N ALA A 461 -27.46 -34.56 37.12
CA ALA A 461 -28.08 -34.14 38.37
C ALA A 461 -29.56 -33.69 38.14
N GLN A 462 -29.80 -32.99 37.07
CA GLN A 462 -31.17 -32.57 36.67
C GLN A 462 -32.05 -33.79 36.33
N LEU A 463 -31.53 -34.77 35.58
CA LEU A 463 -32.23 -36.01 35.27
C LEU A 463 -32.59 -36.79 36.57
N ARG A 464 -31.63 -36.91 37.50
CA ARG A 464 -31.89 -37.56 38.80
C ARG A 464 -32.95 -36.80 39.61
N ALA A 465 -32.94 -35.47 39.58
CA ALA A 465 -33.94 -34.65 40.26
C ALA A 465 -35.34 -34.87 39.65
N GLN A 466 -35.45 -34.91 38.31
CA GLN A 466 -36.72 -35.20 37.61
C GLN A 466 -37.23 -36.62 37.94
N HIS A 467 -36.38 -37.62 37.99
CA HIS A 467 -36.78 -38.97 38.40
C HIS A 467 -37.29 -39.04 39.83
N ARG A 468 -36.68 -38.28 40.77
CA ARG A 468 -37.18 -38.18 42.16
C ARG A 468 -38.55 -37.51 42.26
N ILE A 469 -38.78 -36.45 41.46
CA ILE A 469 -40.07 -35.76 41.40
C ILE A 469 -41.14 -36.68 40.80
N ARG A 470 -40.85 -37.40 39.71
CA ARG A 470 -41.79 -38.38 39.13
C ARG A 470 -42.11 -39.53 40.06
N ALA A 471 -41.12 -40.04 40.83
CA ALA A 471 -41.31 -41.07 41.81
C ALA A 471 -42.19 -40.58 42.98
N ARG A 472 -42.02 -39.34 43.45
CA ARG A 472 -42.83 -38.69 44.49
C ARG A 472 -44.29 -38.49 44.07
N ASN A 473 -44.51 -38.07 42.83
CA ASN A 473 -45.85 -37.88 42.27
C ASN A 473 -46.58 -39.24 42.07
N ARG A 474 -45.87 -40.32 41.68
CA ARG A 474 -46.48 -41.69 41.58
C ARG A 474 -46.88 -42.23 42.94
N ARG A 475 -46.23 -41.88 44.06
CA ARG A 475 -46.65 -42.27 45.43
C ARG A 475 -47.84 -41.47 45.90
N ARG A 476 -47.98 -40.23 45.49
CA ARG A 476 -49.13 -39.32 45.89
C ARG A 476 -50.45 -39.66 45.16
N ASN A 477 -50.39 -40.33 44.03
CA ASN A 477 -51.58 -40.76 43.28
C ASN A 477 -51.99 -42.19 43.61
N ARG A 478 -51.44 -42.85 44.66
CA ARG A 478 -51.81 -44.19 45.16
C ARG A 478 -52.37 -44.18 46.56
N THR A 479 -52.52 -43.05 47.20
CA THR A 479 -53.33 -42.79 48.39
C THR A 479 -54.52 -41.97 47.99
#